data_4547cb9eae847175a41950e6d1b9b39c
#
_entry.id   4547cb9eae847175a41950e6d1b9b39c
#
_cell.length_a   1.000
_cell.length_b   1.000
_cell.length_c   1.000
_cell.angle_alpha   90.00
_cell.angle_beta   90.00
_cell.angle_gamma   90.00
#
_symmetry.space_group_name_H-M   'P 1'
#
loop_
_entity.id
_entity.type
_entity.pdbx_description
1 polymer ?
#
loop_
_entity_poly.entity_id
_entity_poly.type
_entity_poly.pdbx_seq_one_letter_code
_entity_poly.pdbx_strand_id
1 'polypeptide(L)'
;KRPELLFTDLQKLGRILDGKNIHIILSGKAHPTDESMKGRLQWILQNVNGDAILRRRVHFIQNYDAELARQLIFGVDIGFNTPRVRDEFGNRINTEADGTFWKKLMANLAILISTRDGGVADLETLPCFEVVSETDKEEVESLYSSLEKAADERWDLAKWEKRVKGQLIGYLPIISVSRMLVDYTGLMDMLPQPKLVGIAT
;
A
#
# COMPACT_ATOMS: atom_id res chain seq x y z
N LYS A 1 -4.36 -0.40 -8.43
CA LYS A 1 -3.29 -1.20 -7.80
C LYS A 1 -2.67 -2.10 -8.86
N ARG A 2 -1.37 -2.23 -8.86
CA ARG A 2 -0.62 -2.99 -9.87
C ARG A 2 0.14 -4.15 -9.21
N PRO A 3 -0.56 -5.21 -8.79
CA PRO A 3 0.12 -6.36 -8.17
C PRO A 3 1.10 -7.04 -9.13
N GLU A 4 0.84 -6.98 -10.44
CA GLU A 4 1.69 -7.54 -11.48
C GLU A 4 3.09 -6.91 -11.54
N LEU A 5 3.25 -5.67 -11.08
CA LEU A 5 4.54 -4.97 -11.10
C LEU A 5 5.64 -5.76 -10.38
N LEU A 6 5.28 -6.40 -9.26
CA LEU A 6 6.20 -7.21 -8.47
C LEU A 6 6.64 -8.49 -9.21
N PHE A 7 5.87 -8.94 -10.20
CA PHE A 7 6.12 -10.17 -10.96
C PHE A 7 6.76 -9.92 -12.33
N THR A 8 7.26 -8.73 -12.58
CA THR A 8 7.87 -8.36 -13.88
C THR A 8 9.17 -9.13 -14.14
N ASP A 9 10.01 -9.34 -13.12
CA ASP A 9 11.21 -10.19 -13.19
C ASP A 9 11.10 -11.32 -12.15
N LEU A 10 10.59 -12.47 -12.59
CA LEU A 10 10.34 -13.62 -11.72
C LEU A 10 11.62 -14.21 -11.13
N GLN A 11 12.72 -14.19 -11.88
CA GLN A 11 14.00 -14.72 -11.41
C GLN A 11 14.59 -13.85 -10.31
N LYS A 12 14.56 -12.52 -10.51
CA LYS A 12 15.02 -11.56 -9.50
C LYS A 12 14.14 -11.63 -8.26
N LEU A 13 12.81 -11.64 -8.45
CA LEU A 13 11.87 -11.80 -7.34
C LEU A 13 12.16 -13.08 -6.55
N GLY A 14 12.28 -14.22 -7.21
CA GLY A 14 12.56 -15.51 -6.56
C GLY A 14 13.83 -15.46 -5.72
N ARG A 15 14.92 -14.89 -6.24
CA ARG A 15 16.18 -14.72 -5.47
C ARG A 15 15.99 -13.85 -4.23
N ILE A 16 15.26 -12.75 -4.33
CA ILE A 16 14.98 -11.85 -3.20
C ILE A 16 14.15 -12.58 -2.14
N LEU A 17 13.06 -13.23 -2.54
CA LEU A 17 12.16 -13.92 -1.62
C LEU A 17 12.85 -15.04 -0.87
N ASP A 18 13.66 -15.84 -1.56
CA ASP A 18 14.38 -16.96 -0.94
C ASP A 18 15.54 -16.47 -0.08
N GLY A 19 16.35 -15.53 -0.60
CA GLY A 19 17.51 -14.99 0.11
C GLY A 19 17.17 -14.18 1.37
N LYS A 20 16.02 -13.53 1.39
CA LYS A 20 15.55 -12.72 2.54
C LYS A 20 14.47 -13.41 3.37
N ASN A 21 14.14 -14.66 3.05
CA ASN A 21 13.07 -15.43 3.70
C ASN A 21 11.72 -14.68 3.74
N ILE A 22 11.31 -14.13 2.58
CA ILE A 22 10.07 -13.37 2.44
C ILE A 22 8.97 -14.28 1.90
N HIS A 23 7.76 -14.13 2.43
CA HIS A 23 6.53 -14.67 1.88
C HIS A 23 5.63 -13.53 1.41
N ILE A 24 5.09 -13.65 0.19
CA ILE A 24 4.12 -12.72 -0.36
C ILE A 24 2.72 -13.29 -0.17
N ILE A 25 1.82 -12.48 0.35
CA ILE A 25 0.39 -12.78 0.42
C ILE A 25 -0.33 -11.88 -0.57
N LEU A 26 -1.01 -12.49 -1.53
CA LEU A 26 -1.91 -11.82 -2.46
C LEU A 26 -3.34 -12.13 -2.05
N SER A 27 -4.16 -11.12 -1.90
CA SER A 27 -5.58 -11.29 -1.68
C SER A 27 -6.36 -10.14 -2.32
N GLY A 28 -7.41 -10.46 -3.04
CA GLY A 28 -8.21 -9.48 -3.77
C GLY A 28 -9.27 -10.15 -4.62
N LYS A 29 -10.20 -9.34 -5.09
CA LYS A 29 -11.24 -9.73 -6.06
C LYS A 29 -11.23 -8.74 -7.22
N ALA A 30 -11.10 -9.23 -8.43
CA ALA A 30 -11.39 -8.42 -9.61
C ALA A 30 -12.91 -8.14 -9.67
N HIS A 31 -13.26 -6.94 -10.12
CA HIS A 31 -14.67 -6.67 -10.41
C HIS A 31 -15.20 -7.68 -11.46
N PRO A 32 -16.46 -8.13 -11.35
CA PRO A 32 -17.02 -9.13 -12.30
C PRO A 32 -16.86 -8.78 -13.78
N THR A 33 -16.86 -7.49 -14.11
CA THR A 33 -16.69 -6.99 -15.50
C THR A 33 -15.25 -6.58 -15.85
N ASP A 34 -14.30 -6.68 -14.92
CA ASP A 34 -12.90 -6.30 -15.16
C ASP A 34 -12.09 -7.49 -15.67
N GLU A 35 -12.21 -7.75 -16.98
CA GLU A 35 -11.49 -8.83 -17.65
C GLU A 35 -9.97 -8.59 -17.65
N SER A 36 -9.53 -7.32 -17.66
CA SER A 36 -8.11 -6.97 -17.60
C SER A 36 -7.48 -7.44 -16.28
N MET A 37 -8.10 -7.11 -15.14
CA MET A 37 -7.59 -7.53 -13.84
C MET A 37 -7.68 -9.05 -13.65
N LYS A 38 -8.74 -9.70 -14.15
CA LYS A 38 -8.84 -11.17 -14.15
C LYS A 38 -7.67 -11.81 -14.91
N GLY A 39 -7.37 -11.29 -16.11
CA GLY A 39 -6.25 -11.76 -16.92
C GLY A 39 -4.89 -11.57 -16.21
N ARG A 40 -4.67 -10.43 -15.54
CA ARG A 40 -3.45 -10.18 -14.76
C ARG A 40 -3.30 -11.15 -13.58
N LEU A 41 -4.38 -11.39 -12.82
CA LEU A 41 -4.36 -12.36 -11.73
C LEU A 41 -4.08 -13.78 -12.23
N GLN A 42 -4.71 -14.19 -13.33
CA GLN A 42 -4.46 -15.49 -13.96
C GLN A 42 -3.00 -15.62 -14.39
N TRP A 43 -2.45 -14.59 -15.02
CA TRP A 43 -1.05 -14.56 -15.44
C TRP A 43 -0.10 -14.69 -14.25
N ILE A 44 -0.33 -13.95 -13.15
CA ILE A 44 0.45 -14.06 -11.91
C ILE A 44 0.43 -15.50 -11.39
N LEU A 45 -0.77 -16.09 -11.25
CA LEU A 45 -0.92 -17.44 -10.71
C LEU A 45 -0.26 -18.51 -11.58
N GLN A 46 -0.33 -18.39 -12.90
CA GLN A 46 0.34 -19.30 -13.83
C GLN A 46 1.87 -19.24 -13.64
N ASN A 47 2.44 -18.05 -13.57
CA ASN A 47 3.88 -17.87 -13.38
C ASN A 47 4.34 -18.34 -12.00
N VAL A 48 3.60 -18.04 -10.95
CA VAL A 48 3.89 -18.54 -9.59
C VAL A 48 3.88 -20.06 -9.54
N ASN A 49 2.89 -20.71 -10.15
CA ASN A 49 2.80 -22.16 -10.19
C ASN A 49 3.91 -22.81 -11.04
N GLY A 50 4.40 -22.12 -12.05
CA GLY A 50 5.47 -22.58 -12.95
C GLY A 50 6.88 -22.53 -12.33
N ASP A 51 7.08 -21.77 -11.26
CA ASP A 51 8.38 -21.60 -10.59
C ASP A 51 8.39 -22.24 -9.20
N ALA A 52 9.39 -23.06 -8.91
CA ALA A 52 9.48 -23.82 -7.65
C ALA A 52 9.70 -22.92 -6.42
N ILE A 53 10.42 -21.81 -6.56
CA ILE A 53 10.67 -20.86 -5.47
C ILE A 53 9.41 -20.03 -5.24
N LEU A 54 8.85 -19.46 -6.30
CA LEU A 54 7.66 -18.61 -6.18
C LEU A 54 6.47 -19.40 -5.61
N ARG A 55 6.28 -20.65 -6.03
CA ARG A 55 5.21 -21.51 -5.49
C ARG A 55 5.29 -21.73 -3.98
N ARG A 56 6.50 -21.71 -3.41
CA ARG A 56 6.70 -21.83 -1.96
C ARG A 56 6.58 -20.52 -1.22
N ARG A 57 6.81 -19.39 -1.92
CA ARG A 57 6.94 -18.06 -1.32
C ARG A 57 5.76 -17.14 -1.58
N VAL A 58 4.92 -17.45 -2.57
CA VAL A 58 3.78 -16.60 -2.94
C VAL A 58 2.48 -17.36 -2.68
N HIS A 59 1.61 -16.76 -1.89
CA HIS A 59 0.36 -17.37 -1.44
C HIS A 59 -0.82 -16.52 -1.90
N PHE A 60 -1.75 -17.12 -2.63
CA PHE A 60 -2.99 -16.45 -3.01
C PHE A 60 -4.12 -16.89 -2.09
N ILE A 61 -4.71 -15.92 -1.39
CA ILE A 61 -5.85 -16.15 -0.50
C ILE A 61 -7.13 -15.66 -1.18
N GLN A 62 -8.03 -16.60 -1.42
CA GLN A 62 -9.32 -16.34 -2.06
C GLN A 62 -10.33 -15.68 -1.11
N ASN A 63 -11.44 -15.23 -1.67
CA ASN A 63 -12.59 -14.72 -0.93
C ASN A 63 -12.29 -13.49 -0.07
N TYR A 64 -11.44 -12.59 -0.60
CA TYR A 64 -11.14 -11.33 0.06
C TYR A 64 -12.41 -10.58 0.49
N ASP A 65 -12.48 -10.24 1.76
CA ASP A 65 -13.51 -9.42 2.38
C ASP A 65 -12.90 -8.52 3.46
N ALA A 66 -13.74 -7.77 4.17
CA ALA A 66 -13.28 -6.82 5.18
C ALA A 66 -12.65 -7.51 6.41
N GLU A 67 -13.15 -8.68 6.80
CA GLU A 67 -12.61 -9.43 7.94
C GLU A 67 -11.25 -10.03 7.62
N LEU A 68 -11.13 -10.67 6.45
CA LEU A 68 -9.84 -11.18 5.97
C LEU A 68 -8.82 -10.04 5.82
N ALA A 69 -9.23 -8.88 5.27
CA ALA A 69 -8.37 -7.71 5.15
C ALA A 69 -7.84 -7.26 6.51
N ARG A 70 -8.71 -7.23 7.54
CA ARG A 70 -8.33 -6.87 8.91
C ARG A 70 -7.29 -7.82 9.47
N GLN A 71 -7.49 -9.13 9.31
CA GLN A 71 -6.56 -10.14 9.80
C GLN A 71 -5.20 -10.04 9.08
N LEU A 72 -5.19 -9.89 7.76
CA LEU A 72 -3.97 -9.75 6.97
C LEU A 72 -3.16 -8.51 7.39
N ILE A 73 -3.82 -7.37 7.58
CA ILE A 73 -3.15 -6.12 7.96
C ILE A 73 -2.48 -6.23 9.33
N PHE A 74 -3.05 -6.98 10.27
CA PHE A 74 -2.43 -7.23 11.57
C PHE A 74 -1.19 -8.12 11.50
N GLY A 75 -1.09 -8.98 10.50
CA GLY A 75 -0.06 -10.02 10.42
C GLY A 75 1.09 -9.71 9.45
N VAL A 76 0.99 -8.67 8.62
CA VAL A 76 2.03 -8.38 7.61
C VAL A 76 3.09 -7.42 8.14
N ASP A 77 4.35 -7.71 7.79
CA ASP A 77 5.50 -6.86 8.13
C ASP A 77 5.70 -5.73 7.11
N ILE A 78 5.39 -6.00 5.83
CA ILE A 78 5.61 -5.08 4.71
C ILE A 78 4.36 -5.05 3.85
N GLY A 79 3.93 -3.88 3.42
CA GLY A 79 2.81 -3.72 2.51
C GLY A 79 3.15 -2.86 1.29
N PHE A 80 2.59 -3.24 0.14
CA PHE A 80 2.78 -2.54 -1.13
C PHE A 80 1.56 -1.68 -1.47
N ASN A 81 1.82 -0.43 -1.81
CA ASN A 81 0.82 0.50 -2.32
C ASN A 81 1.37 1.16 -3.59
N THR A 82 1.16 0.53 -4.73
CA THR A 82 1.78 0.89 -6.00
C THR A 82 0.75 1.27 -7.07
N PRO A 83 -0.12 2.29 -6.85
CA PRO A 83 -0.95 2.83 -7.91
C PRO A 83 -0.08 3.42 -9.02
N ARG A 84 -0.66 3.53 -10.22
CA ARG A 84 0.04 4.14 -11.36
C ARG A 84 0.11 5.66 -11.16
N VAL A 85 1.30 6.21 -11.24
CA VAL A 85 1.55 7.66 -11.08
C VAL A 85 1.89 8.36 -12.39
N ARG A 86 1.98 7.62 -13.52
CA ARG A 86 2.22 8.14 -14.86
C ARG A 86 1.34 7.44 -15.89
N ASP A 87 0.92 8.20 -16.90
CA ASP A 87 0.23 7.65 -18.07
C ASP A 87 1.24 7.04 -19.08
N GLU A 88 0.73 6.55 -20.20
CA GLU A 88 1.54 5.97 -21.28
C GLU A 88 2.46 6.98 -21.98
N PHE A 89 2.22 8.28 -21.80
CA PHE A 89 3.03 9.37 -22.35
C PHE A 89 4.08 9.89 -21.34
N GLY A 90 4.13 9.30 -20.12
CA GLY A 90 5.03 9.70 -19.05
C GLY A 90 4.54 10.90 -18.23
N ASN A 91 3.34 11.43 -18.48
CA ASN A 91 2.79 12.52 -17.69
C ASN A 91 2.35 12.00 -16.31
N ARG A 92 2.58 12.80 -15.27
CA ARG A 92 2.12 12.45 -13.94
C ARG A 92 0.59 12.44 -13.87
N ILE A 93 0.05 11.39 -13.31
CA ILE A 93 -1.38 11.21 -13.04
C ILE A 93 -1.60 10.86 -11.59
N ASN A 94 -2.73 11.28 -11.03
CA ASN A 94 -3.22 10.82 -9.74
C ASN A 94 -4.35 9.83 -10.01
N THR A 95 -4.10 8.55 -9.71
CA THR A 95 -5.09 7.49 -9.92
C THR A 95 -5.91 7.21 -8.67
N GLU A 96 -5.39 7.54 -7.51
CA GLU A 96 -6.10 7.41 -6.24
C GLU A 96 -6.44 8.79 -5.66
N ALA A 97 -7.67 8.95 -5.16
CA ALA A 97 -8.06 10.19 -4.47
C ALA A 97 -7.34 10.31 -3.11
N ASP A 98 -7.45 9.31 -2.25
CA ASP A 98 -6.72 9.25 -0.98
C ASP A 98 -6.13 7.85 -0.75
N GLY A 99 -6.97 6.81 -0.83
CA GLY A 99 -6.58 5.44 -0.50
C GLY A 99 -6.37 5.25 1.00
N THR A 100 -7.11 4.35 1.63
CA THR A 100 -7.02 4.12 3.07
C THR A 100 -6.10 2.95 3.44
N PHE A 101 -5.64 2.19 2.45
CA PHE A 101 -4.86 0.97 2.69
C PHE A 101 -3.53 1.28 3.37
N TRP A 102 -2.78 2.27 2.86
CA TRP A 102 -1.51 2.69 3.43
C TRP A 102 -1.63 3.18 4.88
N LYS A 103 -2.73 3.90 5.21
CA LYS A 103 -3.02 4.35 6.58
C LYS A 103 -3.20 3.16 7.53
N LYS A 104 -3.91 2.12 7.07
CA LYS A 104 -4.12 0.89 7.85
C LYS A 104 -2.83 0.13 8.10
N LEU A 105 -1.97 0.01 7.08
CA LEU A 105 -0.65 -0.60 7.22
C LEU A 105 0.19 0.13 8.26
N MET A 106 0.29 1.46 8.14
CA MET A 106 1.06 2.26 9.07
C MET A 106 0.51 2.23 10.49
N ALA A 107 -0.81 2.23 10.67
CA ALA A 107 -1.44 2.11 11.97
C ALA A 107 -1.17 0.74 12.64
N ASN A 108 -0.85 -0.28 11.85
CA ASN A 108 -0.44 -1.59 12.33
C ASN A 108 1.10 -1.80 12.28
N LEU A 109 1.85 -0.72 12.15
CA LEU A 109 3.31 -0.69 12.22
C LEU A 109 4.02 -1.45 11.08
N ALA A 110 3.30 -1.81 10.03
CA ALA A 110 3.92 -2.41 8.84
C ALA A 110 4.78 -1.39 8.09
N ILE A 111 5.84 -1.88 7.46
CA ILE A 111 6.67 -1.06 6.56
C ILE A 111 5.90 -0.84 5.27
N LEU A 112 5.72 0.41 4.88
CA LEU A 112 5.06 0.77 3.63
C LEU A 112 6.08 0.91 2.50
N ILE A 113 5.81 0.26 1.36
CA ILE A 113 6.48 0.51 0.07
C ILE A 113 5.43 1.12 -0.86
N SER A 114 5.63 2.35 -1.31
CA SER A 114 4.60 3.08 -2.05
C SER A 114 5.16 3.94 -3.16
N THR A 115 4.41 4.06 -4.24
CA THR A 115 4.53 5.19 -5.14
C THR A 115 3.90 6.43 -4.50
N ARG A 116 4.32 7.62 -4.93
CA ARG A 116 3.82 8.90 -4.42
C ARG A 116 2.52 9.30 -5.12
N ASP A 117 1.39 8.77 -4.64
CA ASP A 117 0.04 9.05 -5.17
C ASP A 117 -1.00 9.05 -4.04
N GLY A 118 -2.14 9.67 -4.27
CA GLY A 118 -3.23 9.82 -3.31
C GLY A 118 -2.74 10.49 -2.01
N GLY A 119 -3.27 10.08 -0.88
CA GLY A 119 -2.89 10.64 0.42
C GLY A 119 -1.43 10.45 0.83
N VAL A 120 -0.68 9.55 0.16
CA VAL A 120 0.78 9.45 0.35
C VAL A 120 1.49 10.65 -0.27
N ALA A 121 0.97 11.19 -1.37
CA ALA A 121 1.54 12.36 -2.05
C ALA A 121 1.43 13.65 -1.21
N ASP A 122 0.45 13.73 -0.32
CA ASP A 122 0.20 14.89 0.54
C ASP A 122 1.12 14.96 1.76
N LEU A 123 1.89 13.90 2.02
CA LEU A 123 2.81 13.88 3.15
C LEU A 123 4.11 14.63 2.82
N GLU A 124 4.51 15.57 3.66
CA GLU A 124 5.76 16.34 3.52
C GLU A 124 6.98 15.41 3.57
N THR A 125 6.97 14.48 4.54
CA THR A 125 7.99 13.44 4.67
C THR A 125 7.34 12.07 4.49
N LEU A 126 7.96 11.22 3.68
CA LEU A 126 7.43 9.89 3.42
C LEU A 126 7.86 8.89 4.51
N PRO A 127 6.90 8.32 5.23
CA PRO A 127 7.19 7.27 6.22
C PRO A 127 7.35 5.90 5.56
N CYS A 128 7.73 5.87 4.29
CA CYS A 128 7.77 4.65 3.48
C CYS A 128 9.04 4.56 2.65
N PHE A 129 9.29 3.39 2.09
CA PHE A 129 10.20 3.25 0.96
C PHE A 129 9.48 3.71 -0.31
N GLU A 130 9.95 4.81 -0.89
CA GLU A 130 9.37 5.35 -2.11
C GLU A 130 9.78 4.53 -3.33
N VAL A 131 8.79 4.18 -4.16
CA VAL A 131 9.03 3.60 -5.47
C VAL A 131 9.09 4.72 -6.49
N VAL A 132 10.29 4.95 -7.02
CA VAL A 132 10.52 5.96 -8.05
C VAL A 132 9.96 5.48 -9.39
N SER A 133 9.29 6.37 -10.11
CA SER A 133 8.51 6.05 -11.31
C SER A 133 8.82 7.02 -12.45
N GLU A 134 10.11 7.18 -12.79
CA GLU A 134 10.52 7.98 -13.95
C GLU A 134 10.29 7.20 -15.26
N THR A 135 10.66 5.91 -15.25
CA THR A 135 10.40 4.96 -16.35
C THR A 135 9.89 3.65 -15.76
N ASP A 136 9.20 2.83 -16.57
CA ASP A 136 8.68 1.52 -16.12
C ASP A 136 9.81 0.60 -15.61
N LYS A 137 10.99 0.66 -16.24
CA LYS A 137 12.15 -0.12 -15.81
C LYS A 137 12.68 0.34 -14.45
N GLU A 138 12.84 1.63 -14.27
CA GLU A 138 13.29 2.21 -13.00
C GLU A 138 12.30 1.97 -11.89
N GLU A 139 11.01 2.00 -12.18
CA GLU A 139 9.95 1.68 -11.22
C GLU A 139 10.08 0.26 -10.68
N VAL A 140 10.29 -0.73 -11.56
CA VAL A 140 10.49 -2.14 -11.17
C VAL A 140 11.77 -2.31 -10.34
N GLU A 141 12.88 -1.71 -10.78
CA GLU A 141 14.14 -1.76 -10.05
C GLU A 141 14.04 -1.09 -8.67
N SER A 142 13.39 0.06 -8.60
CA SER A 142 13.12 0.78 -7.36
C SER A 142 12.24 -0.04 -6.41
N LEU A 143 11.22 -0.74 -6.93
CA LEU A 143 10.36 -1.61 -6.14
C LEU A 143 11.15 -2.76 -5.50
N TYR A 144 11.99 -3.46 -6.26
CA TYR A 144 12.82 -4.54 -5.73
C TYR A 144 13.85 -4.04 -4.72
N SER A 145 14.52 -2.93 -5.01
CA SER A 145 15.46 -2.30 -4.07
C SER A 145 14.76 -1.91 -2.76
N SER A 146 13.54 -1.38 -2.86
CA SER A 146 12.74 -1.01 -1.69
C SER A 146 12.32 -2.24 -0.88
N LEU A 147 11.98 -3.36 -1.54
CA LEU A 147 11.66 -4.62 -0.88
C LEU A 147 12.86 -5.18 -0.11
N GLU A 148 14.05 -5.20 -0.73
CA GLU A 148 15.28 -5.66 -0.08
C GLU A 148 15.61 -4.80 1.15
N LYS A 149 15.58 -3.47 1.01
CA LYS A 149 15.85 -2.54 2.11
C LYS A 149 14.83 -2.69 3.25
N ALA A 150 13.55 -2.83 2.91
CA ALA A 150 12.49 -3.04 3.91
C ALA A 150 12.67 -4.35 4.67
N ALA A 151 13.04 -5.43 3.99
CA ALA A 151 13.36 -6.70 4.62
C ALA A 151 14.58 -6.60 5.54
N ASP A 152 15.66 -5.95 5.10
CA ASP A 152 16.86 -5.75 5.92
C ASP A 152 16.56 -4.90 7.15
N GLU A 153 15.74 -3.87 7.01
CA GLU A 153 15.31 -3.05 8.14
C GLU A 153 14.43 -3.84 9.12
N ARG A 154 13.54 -4.68 8.61
CA ARG A 154 12.65 -5.50 9.45
C ARG A 154 13.42 -6.49 10.33
N TRP A 155 14.51 -7.05 9.82
CA TRP A 155 15.37 -7.99 10.55
C TRP A 155 16.41 -7.30 11.45
N ASP A 156 16.67 -6.01 11.27
CA ASP A 156 17.52 -5.19 12.15
C ASP A 156 16.68 -4.58 13.27
N LEU A 157 16.75 -5.16 14.46
CA LEU A 157 15.92 -4.76 15.60
C LEU A 157 16.03 -3.25 15.92
N ALA A 158 17.23 -2.67 15.83
CA ALA A 158 17.45 -1.27 16.15
C ALA A 158 16.79 -0.34 15.11
N LYS A 159 16.90 -0.68 13.83
CA LYS A 159 16.22 0.06 12.75
C LYS A 159 14.71 -0.10 12.82
N TRP A 160 14.24 -1.31 13.08
CA TRP A 160 12.82 -1.60 13.26
C TRP A 160 12.22 -0.80 14.42
N GLU A 161 12.86 -0.81 15.60
CA GLU A 161 12.42 -0.04 16.76
C GLU A 161 12.36 1.47 16.46
N LYS A 162 13.37 2.01 15.78
CA LYS A 162 13.40 3.42 15.36
C LYS A 162 12.24 3.75 14.43
N ARG A 163 11.94 2.87 13.47
CA ARG A 163 10.81 3.04 12.55
C ARG A 163 9.48 3.03 13.29
N VAL A 164 9.25 2.03 14.15
CA VAL A 164 8.02 1.91 14.93
C VAL A 164 7.79 3.15 15.78
N LYS A 165 8.82 3.64 16.47
CA LYS A 165 8.75 4.90 17.23
C LYS A 165 8.40 6.09 16.33
N GLY A 166 9.03 6.19 15.16
CA GLY A 166 8.75 7.22 14.18
C GLY A 166 7.29 7.18 13.67
N GLN A 167 6.76 5.99 13.40
CA GLN A 167 5.37 5.82 12.98
C GLN A 167 4.39 6.21 14.10
N LEU A 168 4.61 5.75 15.32
CA LEU A 168 3.73 6.04 16.46
C LEU A 168 3.70 7.52 16.81
N ILE A 169 4.84 8.20 16.79
CA ILE A 169 4.94 9.59 17.23
C ILE A 169 4.67 10.57 16.09
N GLY A 170 5.22 10.30 14.90
CA GLY A 170 5.20 11.22 13.78
C GLY A 170 3.95 11.10 12.90
N TYR A 171 3.47 9.88 12.66
CA TYR A 171 2.44 9.66 11.63
C TYR A 171 1.08 9.23 12.17
N LEU A 172 1.04 8.41 13.22
CA LEU A 172 -0.24 7.95 13.77
C LEU A 172 -1.14 9.10 14.20
N PRO A 173 -0.64 10.18 14.83
CA PRO A 173 -1.47 11.36 15.15
C PRO A 173 -2.04 12.02 13.88
N ILE A 174 -1.26 12.09 12.79
CA ILE A 174 -1.68 12.75 11.54
C ILE A 174 -2.80 11.98 10.83
N ILE A 175 -2.73 10.64 10.82
CA ILE A 175 -3.71 9.78 10.15
C ILE A 175 -4.88 9.36 11.04
N SER A 176 -4.93 9.83 12.27
CA SER A 176 -5.95 9.44 13.24
C SER A 176 -7.33 10.03 12.93
N VAL A 177 -8.37 9.27 13.24
CA VAL A 177 -9.76 9.75 13.17
C VAL A 177 -9.99 10.91 14.11
N SER A 178 -9.34 10.93 15.26
CA SER A 178 -9.44 12.03 16.24
C SER A 178 -9.02 13.37 15.64
N ARG A 179 -7.89 13.39 14.89
CA ARG A 179 -7.45 14.60 14.20
C ARG A 179 -8.49 15.02 13.14
N MET A 180 -8.95 14.07 12.32
CA MET A 180 -9.96 14.35 11.30
C MET A 180 -11.22 14.98 11.90
N LEU A 181 -11.69 14.48 13.05
CA LEU A 181 -12.85 15.04 13.73
C LEU A 181 -12.60 16.47 14.23
N VAL A 182 -11.42 16.75 14.76
CA VAL A 182 -11.05 18.12 15.15
C VAL A 182 -11.06 19.06 13.96
N ASP A 183 -10.48 18.66 12.84
CA ASP A 183 -10.45 19.45 11.61
C ASP A 183 -11.89 19.72 11.10
N TYR A 184 -12.75 18.71 11.07
CA TYR A 184 -14.15 18.86 10.67
C TYR A 184 -14.97 19.73 11.63
N THR A 185 -14.76 19.60 12.93
CA THR A 185 -15.43 20.46 13.91
C THR A 185 -15.06 21.92 13.70
N GLY A 186 -13.75 22.20 13.51
CA GLY A 186 -13.30 23.55 13.20
C GLY A 186 -13.91 24.12 11.91
N LEU A 187 -14.05 23.29 10.86
CA LEU A 187 -14.72 23.71 9.62
C LEU A 187 -16.22 23.96 9.83
N MET A 188 -16.90 23.15 10.63
CA MET A 188 -18.32 23.35 10.95
C MET A 188 -18.56 24.64 11.72
N ASP A 189 -17.66 25.00 12.63
CA ASP A 189 -17.74 26.24 13.39
C ASP A 189 -17.55 27.49 12.50
N MET A 190 -16.87 27.34 11.38
CA MET A 190 -16.69 28.40 10.38
C MET A 190 -17.89 28.57 9.43
N LEU A 191 -18.79 27.59 9.37
CA LEU A 191 -19.99 27.66 8.54
C LEU A 191 -21.05 28.57 9.19
N PRO A 192 -21.85 29.35 8.40
CA PRO A 192 -22.97 30.07 8.92
C PRO A 192 -23.93 29.11 9.66
N GLN A 193 -24.18 29.35 10.93
CA GLN A 193 -25.14 28.55 11.70
C GLN A 193 -26.53 28.62 11.03
N PRO A 194 -27.21 27.48 10.81
CA PRO A 194 -28.55 27.51 10.23
C PRO A 194 -29.47 28.28 11.16
N LYS A 195 -30.13 29.30 10.60
CA LYS A 195 -31.20 30.00 11.35
C LYS A 195 -32.29 29.00 11.64
N LEU A 196 -32.51 28.66 12.90
CA LEU A 196 -33.67 27.89 13.30
C LEU A 196 -34.91 28.67 12.88
N VAL A 197 -35.56 28.22 11.81
CA VAL A 197 -36.89 28.70 11.46
C VAL A 197 -37.83 28.06 12.48
N GLY A 198 -38.33 28.89 13.40
CA GLY A 198 -39.30 28.45 14.39
C GLY A 198 -40.50 27.85 13.68
N ILE A 199 -40.76 26.58 13.95
CA ILE A 199 -42.05 25.97 13.60
C ILE A 199 -43.05 26.61 14.57
N ALA A 200 -43.87 27.52 14.04
CA ALA A 200 -45.02 28.00 14.79
C ALA A 200 -45.95 26.80 15.04
N THR A 201 -46.15 26.49 16.31
CA THR A 201 -47.17 25.55 16.80
C THR A 201 -48.57 26.12 16.64
#